data_046af48e53a09bfcfdf32a36ca52b943
#
_entry.id   046af48e53a09bfcfdf32a36ca52b943
#
_cell.length_a   1.000
_cell.length_b   1.000
_cell.length_c   1.000
_cell.angle_alpha   90.00
_cell.angle_beta   90.00
_cell.angle_gamma   90.00
#
_symmetry.space_group_name_H-M   'P 1'
#
loop_
_entity.id
_entity.type
_entity.pdbx_description
1 polymer ?
#
loop_
_entity_poly.entity_id
_entity_poly.type
_entity_poly.pdbx_seq_one_letter_code
_entity_poly.pdbx_strand_id
1 'polypeptide(L)'
;MLQLTQNSNYIIGSPDAIEALKTKKQARLLTVSDCHGQWRGLVRIIKQFGKTCDALLLLGDCWRDLQELLELANENKDLKALLPPVIAFVRGNGDPSNFPVSYDIGHANPNARTLPKGTVLVPDQLLLEANGHKILMVHGHLQGVDYGYNKLGLDAKLQGASTALHGHTHIPVCEQRGDFTFINPGSTSRPRGGSPASFAILTVEDSFIDAAFLRINDPFGEESSFSIFNPY
;
A
#
# COMPACT_ATOMS: atom_id res chain seq x y z
N MET A 1 -9.75 -15.21 15.81
CA MET A 1 -8.73 -14.13 15.87
C MET A 1 -7.95 -14.09 14.58
N LEU A 2 -7.61 -12.88 14.12
CA LEU A 2 -6.71 -12.67 12.99
C LEU A 2 -5.29 -13.04 13.47
N GLN A 3 -4.64 -14.01 12.79
CA GLN A 3 -3.22 -14.28 13.04
C GLN A 3 -2.42 -13.58 11.95
N LEU A 4 -1.75 -12.49 12.31
CA LEU A 4 -0.85 -11.77 11.42
C LEU A 4 0.59 -11.96 11.91
N THR A 5 1.50 -12.03 10.95
CA THR A 5 2.94 -12.04 11.21
C THR A 5 3.58 -10.94 10.37
N GLN A 6 4.37 -10.09 11.00
CA GLN A 6 5.20 -9.12 10.31
C GLN A 6 6.62 -9.67 10.19
N ASN A 7 7.12 -9.83 8.97
CA ASN A 7 8.45 -10.36 8.72
C ASN A 7 9.58 -9.35 9.01
N SER A 8 10.83 -9.77 8.86
CA SER A 8 12.01 -8.89 9.07
C SER A 8 12.05 -7.69 8.12
N ASN A 9 11.37 -7.76 6.98
CA ASN A 9 11.28 -6.70 5.97
C ASN A 9 9.98 -5.87 6.13
N TYR A 10 9.35 -5.90 7.30
CA TYR A 10 8.14 -5.16 7.66
C TYR A 10 6.87 -5.52 6.88
N ILE A 11 6.87 -6.58 6.07
CA ILE A 11 5.70 -7.06 5.33
C ILE A 11 4.85 -7.92 6.26
N ILE A 12 3.54 -7.67 6.28
CA ILE A 12 2.55 -8.43 7.02
C ILE A 12 1.98 -9.51 6.10
N GLY A 13 2.03 -10.77 6.56
CA GLY A 13 1.52 -11.93 5.82
C GLY A 13 2.18 -13.21 6.31
N SER A 14 1.66 -14.37 5.88
CA SER A 14 2.37 -15.62 6.13
C SER A 14 3.63 -15.71 5.25
N PRO A 15 4.68 -16.43 5.68
CA PRO A 15 5.86 -16.65 4.84
C PRO A 15 5.51 -17.23 3.47
N ASP A 16 4.56 -18.16 3.43
CA ASP A 16 4.10 -18.81 2.19
C ASP A 16 3.41 -17.81 1.25
N ALA A 17 2.56 -16.91 1.78
CA ALA A 17 1.88 -15.89 0.97
C ALA A 17 2.87 -14.88 0.39
N ILE A 18 3.87 -14.46 1.18
CA ILE A 18 4.92 -13.54 0.73
C ILE A 18 5.80 -14.18 -0.34
N GLU A 19 6.14 -15.45 -0.17
CA GLU A 19 6.94 -16.19 -1.17
C GLU A 19 6.13 -16.46 -2.45
N ALA A 20 4.85 -16.82 -2.32
CA ALA A 20 3.96 -17.01 -3.46
C ALA A 20 3.81 -15.73 -4.30
N LEU A 21 3.82 -14.55 -3.68
CA LEU A 21 3.76 -13.27 -4.39
C LEU A 21 4.96 -13.06 -5.30
N LYS A 22 6.16 -13.47 -4.88
CA LYS A 22 7.39 -13.32 -5.66
C LYS A 22 7.42 -14.15 -6.93
N THR A 23 6.75 -15.30 -6.91
CA THR A 23 6.82 -16.31 -8.00
C THR A 23 5.54 -16.43 -8.80
N LYS A 24 4.51 -15.66 -8.45
CA LYS A 24 3.20 -15.70 -9.10
C LYS A 24 3.29 -15.12 -10.52
N LYS A 25 2.85 -15.85 -11.55
CA LYS A 25 2.91 -15.40 -12.97
C LYS A 25 2.18 -14.08 -13.25
N GLN A 26 1.13 -13.79 -12.50
CA GLN A 26 0.42 -12.51 -12.54
C GLN A 26 0.03 -12.16 -11.12
N ALA A 27 0.56 -11.07 -10.60
CA ALA A 27 0.20 -10.55 -9.28
C ALA A 27 -0.63 -9.27 -9.39
N ARG A 28 -1.65 -9.14 -8.54
CA ARG A 28 -2.51 -7.95 -8.46
C ARG A 28 -2.27 -7.25 -7.13
N LEU A 29 -1.84 -5.99 -7.20
CA LEU A 29 -1.47 -5.19 -6.04
C LEU A 29 -2.47 -4.03 -5.88
N LEU A 30 -3.29 -4.07 -4.83
CA LEU A 30 -4.19 -2.98 -4.48
C LEU A 30 -3.38 -1.87 -3.81
N THR A 31 -3.21 -0.74 -4.48
CA THR A 31 -2.32 0.34 -4.07
C THR A 31 -3.11 1.58 -3.67
N VAL A 32 -2.95 2.00 -2.41
CA VAL A 32 -3.72 3.07 -1.77
C VAL A 32 -2.76 4.02 -1.07
N SER A 33 -3.07 5.31 -1.01
CA SER A 33 -2.28 6.32 -0.30
C SER A 33 -3.15 7.42 0.30
N ASP A 34 -2.60 8.14 1.28
CA ASP A 34 -3.15 9.40 1.77
C ASP A 34 -4.64 9.29 2.18
N CYS A 35 -4.95 8.27 3.01
CA CYS A 35 -6.30 8.01 3.52
C CYS A 35 -6.73 8.99 4.62
N HIS A 36 -5.78 9.51 5.40
CA HIS A 36 -5.97 10.55 6.43
C HIS A 36 -7.12 10.28 7.41
N GLY A 37 -7.28 9.04 7.86
CA GLY A 37 -8.29 8.63 8.84
C GLY A 37 -9.68 8.38 8.26
N GLN A 38 -9.81 8.29 6.93
CA GLN A 38 -11.06 7.93 6.26
C GLN A 38 -11.17 6.40 6.04
N TRP A 39 -10.93 5.63 7.10
CA TRP A 39 -10.87 4.17 7.09
C TRP A 39 -12.09 3.49 6.45
N ARG A 40 -13.30 4.12 6.52
CA ARG A 40 -14.50 3.60 5.86
C ARG A 40 -14.32 3.49 4.34
N GLY A 41 -13.60 4.44 3.74
CA GLY A 41 -13.21 4.39 2.33
C GLY A 41 -12.34 3.18 2.02
N LEU A 42 -11.30 2.94 2.84
CA LEU A 42 -10.43 1.77 2.69
C LEU A 42 -11.20 0.45 2.85
N VAL A 43 -12.11 0.36 3.84
CA VAL A 43 -12.96 -0.84 4.03
C VAL A 43 -13.84 -1.11 2.80
N ARG A 44 -14.41 -0.07 2.18
CA ARG A 44 -15.23 -0.22 0.94
C ARG A 44 -14.37 -0.72 -0.23
N ILE A 45 -13.17 -0.18 -0.40
CA ILE A 45 -12.21 -0.65 -1.40
C ILE A 45 -11.87 -2.13 -1.17
N ILE A 46 -11.58 -2.53 0.07
CA ILE A 46 -11.30 -3.93 0.42
C ILE A 46 -12.51 -4.83 0.14
N LYS A 47 -13.72 -4.41 0.49
CA LYS A 47 -14.94 -5.20 0.22
C LYS A 47 -15.13 -5.48 -1.27
N GLN A 48 -14.78 -4.52 -2.14
CA GLN A 48 -14.97 -4.65 -3.59
C GLN A 48 -13.82 -5.39 -4.28
N PHE A 49 -12.56 -5.12 -3.88
CA PHE A 49 -11.38 -5.54 -4.65
C PHE A 49 -10.44 -6.47 -3.87
N GLY A 50 -10.50 -6.48 -2.54
CA GLY A 50 -9.50 -7.13 -1.72
C GLY A 50 -9.32 -8.62 -2.03
N LYS A 51 -10.41 -9.36 -2.20
CA LYS A 51 -10.38 -10.80 -2.52
C LYS A 51 -9.72 -11.12 -3.87
N THR A 52 -9.68 -10.16 -4.79
CA THR A 52 -9.09 -10.35 -6.14
C THR A 52 -7.67 -9.84 -6.24
N CYS A 53 -7.11 -9.34 -5.13
CA CYS A 53 -5.75 -8.81 -5.05
C CYS A 53 -4.88 -9.69 -4.16
N ASP A 54 -3.60 -9.78 -4.50
CA ASP A 54 -2.60 -10.59 -3.81
C ASP A 54 -1.90 -9.82 -2.69
N ALA A 55 -1.88 -8.48 -2.82
CA ALA A 55 -1.33 -7.62 -1.79
C ALA A 55 -2.14 -6.31 -1.66
N LEU A 56 -2.17 -5.75 -0.44
CA LEU A 56 -2.57 -4.38 -0.14
C LEU A 56 -1.32 -3.56 0.13
N LEU A 57 -1.11 -2.51 -0.66
CA LEU A 57 0.02 -1.59 -0.54
C LEU A 57 -0.48 -0.23 -0.06
N LEU A 58 0.04 0.25 1.06
CA LEU A 58 -0.30 1.53 1.66
C LEU A 58 0.94 2.44 1.61
N LEU A 59 0.82 3.56 0.88
CA LEU A 59 1.97 4.43 0.58
C LEU A 59 2.07 5.65 1.52
N GLY A 60 1.67 5.48 2.76
CA GLY A 60 1.77 6.49 3.82
C GLY A 60 0.49 7.30 4.05
N ASP A 61 0.48 7.99 5.20
CA ASP A 61 -0.64 8.77 5.74
C ASP A 61 -1.94 7.96 5.85
N CYS A 62 -1.79 6.68 6.29
CA CYS A 62 -2.86 5.68 6.37
C CYS A 62 -2.84 4.85 7.67
N TRP A 63 -2.05 5.21 8.69
CA TRP A 63 -1.87 4.34 9.86
C TRP A 63 -3.17 4.04 10.61
N ARG A 64 -4.02 5.07 10.83
CA ARG A 64 -5.33 4.90 11.49
C ARG A 64 -6.27 4.06 10.64
N ASP A 65 -6.19 4.23 9.33
CA ASP A 65 -7.03 3.50 8.38
C ASP A 65 -6.68 2.01 8.35
N LEU A 66 -5.39 1.68 8.38
CA LEU A 66 -4.93 0.30 8.51
C LEU A 66 -5.27 -0.28 9.88
N GLN A 67 -5.05 0.47 10.97
CA GLN A 67 -5.40 0.03 12.33
C GLN A 67 -6.87 -0.36 12.42
N GLU A 68 -7.79 0.53 12.02
CA GLU A 68 -9.23 0.27 12.03
C GLU A 68 -9.62 -0.91 11.13
N LEU A 69 -9.03 -1.02 9.93
CA LEU A 69 -9.27 -2.17 9.05
C LEU A 69 -8.88 -3.49 9.72
N LEU A 70 -7.73 -3.54 10.37
CA LEU A 70 -7.22 -4.73 11.05
C LEU A 70 -8.08 -5.10 12.27
N GLU A 71 -8.51 -4.11 13.07
CA GLU A 71 -9.41 -4.32 14.21
C GLU A 71 -10.77 -4.87 13.75
N LEU A 72 -11.38 -4.24 12.74
CA LEU A 72 -12.64 -4.72 12.18
C LEU A 72 -12.53 -6.14 11.60
N ALA A 73 -11.42 -6.44 10.90
CA ALA A 73 -11.20 -7.76 10.33
C ALA A 73 -10.95 -8.84 11.42
N ASN A 74 -10.41 -8.45 12.58
CA ASN A 74 -10.27 -9.36 13.71
C ASN A 74 -11.62 -9.79 14.29
N GLU A 75 -12.62 -8.91 14.27
CA GLU A 75 -13.97 -9.14 14.78
C GLU A 75 -14.92 -9.72 13.72
N ASN A 76 -14.69 -9.41 12.45
CA ASN A 76 -15.56 -9.78 11.32
C ASN A 76 -14.88 -10.77 10.38
N LYS A 77 -15.35 -12.04 10.41
CA LYS A 77 -14.80 -13.13 9.57
C LYS A 77 -14.96 -12.89 8.07
N ASP A 78 -16.06 -12.24 7.65
CA ASP A 78 -16.32 -11.98 6.24
C ASP A 78 -15.37 -10.91 5.72
N LEU A 79 -15.15 -9.84 6.50
CA LEU A 79 -14.15 -8.81 6.14
C LEU A 79 -12.73 -9.39 6.14
N LYS A 80 -12.41 -10.23 7.14
CA LYS A 80 -11.12 -10.96 7.19
C LYS A 80 -10.86 -11.76 5.93
N ALA A 81 -11.88 -12.46 5.40
CA ALA A 81 -11.75 -13.30 4.20
C ALA A 81 -11.57 -12.47 2.90
N LEU A 82 -11.80 -11.16 2.97
CA LEU A 82 -11.62 -10.24 1.86
C LEU A 82 -10.24 -9.53 1.88
N LEU A 83 -9.49 -9.62 2.98
CA LEU A 83 -8.16 -9.02 3.04
C LEU A 83 -7.21 -9.72 2.07
N PRO A 84 -6.41 -8.97 1.29
CA PRO A 84 -5.28 -9.55 0.58
C PRO A 84 -4.33 -10.28 1.53
N PRO A 85 -3.75 -11.41 1.13
CA PRO A 85 -2.90 -12.25 2.00
C PRO A 85 -1.58 -11.58 2.41
N VAL A 86 -1.17 -10.52 1.68
CA VAL A 86 0.02 -9.72 1.95
C VAL A 86 -0.38 -8.26 2.15
N ILE A 87 0.15 -7.62 3.20
CA ILE A 87 -0.02 -6.18 3.43
C ILE A 87 1.36 -5.54 3.61
N ALA A 88 1.64 -4.50 2.85
CA ALA A 88 2.85 -3.69 2.95
C ALA A 88 2.47 -2.23 3.19
N PHE A 89 3.10 -1.61 4.20
CA PHE A 89 2.81 -0.24 4.59
C PHE A 89 4.11 0.53 4.82
N VAL A 90 4.24 1.71 4.24
CA VAL A 90 5.34 2.64 4.47
C VAL A 90 4.86 3.91 5.15
N ARG A 91 5.72 4.53 5.94
CA ARG A 91 5.40 5.69 6.76
C ARG A 91 5.26 6.97 5.95
N GLY A 92 4.13 7.64 6.09
CA GLY A 92 3.94 9.01 5.65
C GLY A 92 4.42 10.05 6.69
N ASN A 93 4.37 11.32 6.34
CA ASN A 93 4.73 12.39 7.27
C ASN A 93 3.72 12.57 8.41
N GLY A 94 2.49 12.07 8.25
CA GLY A 94 1.45 12.03 9.29
C GLY A 94 1.41 10.72 10.09
N ASP A 95 2.27 9.74 9.77
CA ASP A 95 2.25 8.42 10.42
C ASP A 95 3.33 8.28 11.51
N PRO A 96 3.06 7.55 12.60
CA PRO A 96 4.09 7.13 13.54
C PRO A 96 4.94 6.01 12.95
N SER A 97 6.12 5.74 13.53
CA SER A 97 6.98 4.61 13.15
C SER A 97 6.43 3.24 13.60
N ASN A 98 5.42 3.24 14.44
CA ASN A 98 4.69 2.05 14.88
C ASN A 98 3.33 2.44 15.44
N PHE A 99 2.38 1.49 15.46
CA PHE A 99 1.07 1.68 16.09
C PHE A 99 0.56 0.37 16.70
N PRO A 100 -0.29 0.43 17.75
CA PRO A 100 -0.85 -0.76 18.39
C PRO A 100 -2.06 -1.30 17.62
N VAL A 101 -2.30 -2.61 17.80
CA VAL A 101 -3.57 -3.30 17.54
C VAL A 101 -3.97 -4.11 18.77
N SER A 102 -5.26 -4.44 18.91
CA SER A 102 -5.82 -5.09 20.12
C SER A 102 -5.47 -6.59 20.24
N TYR A 103 -4.75 -7.17 19.29
CA TYR A 103 -4.39 -8.58 19.24
C TYR A 103 -2.89 -8.77 18.95
N ASP A 104 -2.38 -9.98 19.28
CA ASP A 104 -0.97 -10.28 19.10
C ASP A 104 -0.60 -10.36 17.61
N ILE A 105 0.45 -9.65 17.23
CA ILE A 105 1.12 -9.81 15.94
C ILE A 105 2.43 -10.55 16.17
N GLY A 106 2.64 -11.64 15.44
CA GLY A 106 3.93 -12.30 15.41
C GLY A 106 4.98 -11.46 14.69
N HIS A 107 6.19 -11.39 15.23
CA HIS A 107 7.28 -10.64 14.62
C HIS A 107 8.50 -11.51 14.37
N ALA A 108 8.99 -11.48 13.13
CA ALA A 108 10.32 -11.96 12.80
C ALA A 108 11.38 -10.85 12.87
N ASN A 109 10.96 -9.57 13.01
CA ASN A 109 11.87 -8.43 13.09
C ASN A 109 12.48 -8.31 14.50
N PRO A 110 13.82 -8.31 14.65
CA PRO A 110 14.48 -8.17 15.95
C PRO A 110 14.15 -6.86 16.67
N ASN A 111 13.85 -5.78 15.94
CA ASN A 111 13.48 -4.48 16.50
C ASN A 111 12.13 -4.50 17.23
N ALA A 112 11.30 -5.52 17.00
CA ALA A 112 10.03 -5.66 17.69
C ALA A 112 10.13 -6.33 19.08
N ARG A 113 11.29 -6.91 19.44
CA ARG A 113 11.46 -7.72 20.67
C ARG A 113 11.17 -6.96 21.97
N THR A 114 11.36 -5.65 21.97
CA THR A 114 11.16 -4.78 23.16
C THR A 114 9.83 -4.04 23.11
N LEU A 115 9.04 -4.20 22.03
CA LEU A 115 7.77 -3.53 21.88
C LEU A 115 6.63 -4.33 22.53
N PRO A 116 5.54 -3.68 22.94
CA PRO A 116 4.32 -4.36 23.38
C PRO A 116 3.81 -5.33 22.29
N LYS A 117 3.23 -6.43 22.72
CA LYS A 117 2.50 -7.33 21.81
C LYS A 117 1.42 -6.54 21.05
N GLY A 118 1.16 -6.95 19.80
CA GLY A 118 0.20 -6.24 18.96
C GLY A 118 0.70 -4.91 18.42
N THR A 119 2.01 -4.70 18.29
CA THR A 119 2.57 -3.50 17.66
C THR A 119 2.88 -3.75 16.20
N VAL A 120 2.41 -2.90 15.30
CA VAL A 120 2.80 -2.88 13.87
C VAL A 120 3.94 -1.89 13.70
N LEU A 121 5.05 -2.33 13.11
CA LEU A 121 6.19 -1.47 12.75
C LEU A 121 6.00 -0.88 11.35
N VAL A 122 6.35 0.40 11.17
CA VAL A 122 6.16 1.12 9.90
C VAL A 122 7.49 1.73 9.44
N PRO A 123 8.11 1.19 8.38
CA PRO A 123 9.36 1.71 7.84
C PRO A 123 9.14 2.93 6.94
N ASP A 124 10.17 3.76 6.74
CA ASP A 124 10.13 4.88 5.80
C ASP A 124 10.12 4.44 4.34
N GLN A 125 10.69 3.28 4.07
CA GLN A 125 10.73 2.65 2.74
C GLN A 125 10.66 1.14 2.88
N LEU A 126 10.17 0.48 1.83
CA LEU A 126 10.04 -0.96 1.76
C LEU A 126 10.31 -1.42 0.32
N LEU A 127 11.04 -2.51 0.16
CA LEU A 127 11.20 -3.18 -1.11
C LEU A 127 10.26 -4.39 -1.16
N LEU A 128 9.30 -4.35 -2.08
CA LEU A 128 8.41 -5.48 -2.36
C LEU A 128 8.91 -6.24 -3.58
N GLU A 129 8.82 -7.56 -3.53
CA GLU A 129 9.06 -8.43 -4.66
C GLU A 129 7.75 -9.09 -5.10
N ALA A 130 7.37 -8.91 -6.37
CA ALA A 130 6.19 -9.52 -6.97
C ALA A 130 6.51 -9.97 -8.39
N ASN A 131 6.23 -11.24 -8.72
CA ASN A 131 6.55 -11.83 -10.04
C ASN A 131 7.98 -11.48 -10.54
N GLY A 132 8.99 -11.61 -9.68
CA GLY A 132 10.38 -11.27 -10.01
C GLY A 132 10.69 -9.77 -10.10
N HIS A 133 9.70 -8.88 -10.09
CA HIS A 133 9.91 -7.44 -10.08
C HIS A 133 10.21 -6.93 -8.67
N LYS A 134 11.21 -6.07 -8.57
CA LYS A 134 11.48 -5.29 -7.36
C LYS A 134 10.80 -3.94 -7.47
N ILE A 135 9.96 -3.63 -6.50
CA ILE A 135 9.13 -2.43 -6.44
C ILE A 135 9.50 -1.67 -5.16
N LEU A 136 10.07 -0.48 -5.30
CA LEU A 136 10.35 0.39 -4.16
C LEU A 136 9.05 1.08 -3.73
N MET A 137 8.71 1.00 -2.46
CA MET A 137 7.60 1.72 -1.83
C MET A 137 8.16 2.79 -0.90
N VAL A 138 7.69 4.01 -1.05
CA VAL A 138 7.95 5.17 -0.17
C VAL A 138 6.70 6.01 -0.04
N HIS A 139 6.63 6.91 0.94
CA HIS A 139 5.58 7.94 0.90
C HIS A 139 5.96 9.08 -0.06
N GLY A 140 7.21 9.50 -0.07
CA GLY A 140 7.71 10.51 -1.01
C GLY A 140 8.15 11.82 -0.37
N HIS A 141 7.69 12.15 0.84
CA HIS A 141 8.09 13.37 1.56
C HIS A 141 9.61 13.45 1.82
N LEU A 142 10.26 12.33 2.14
CA LEU A 142 11.72 12.26 2.33
C LEU A 142 12.48 12.32 0.99
N GLN A 143 11.84 11.94 -0.11
CA GLN A 143 12.39 11.98 -1.46
C GLN A 143 12.19 13.32 -2.14
N GLY A 144 11.32 14.19 -1.58
CA GLY A 144 11.02 15.51 -2.16
C GLY A 144 10.27 15.39 -3.50
N VAL A 145 9.33 14.44 -3.60
CA VAL A 145 8.59 14.16 -4.86
C VAL A 145 7.76 15.34 -5.36
N ASP A 146 7.48 16.35 -4.53
CA ASP A 146 6.87 17.62 -4.94
C ASP A 146 7.74 18.40 -5.94
N TYR A 147 9.05 18.15 -5.92
CA TYR A 147 10.05 18.85 -6.76
C TYR A 147 10.60 17.96 -7.88
N GLY A 148 10.13 16.72 -7.99
CA GLY A 148 10.52 15.77 -9.02
C GLY A 148 11.08 14.45 -8.47
N TYR A 149 11.49 13.58 -9.39
CA TYR A 149 11.79 12.17 -9.04
C TYR A 149 13.28 11.81 -8.99
N ASN A 150 14.20 12.78 -9.06
CA ASN A 150 15.64 12.50 -9.13
C ASN A 150 16.12 11.66 -7.93
N LYS A 151 15.72 12.06 -6.71
CA LYS A 151 16.10 11.32 -5.50
C LYS A 151 15.39 9.97 -5.42
N LEU A 152 14.10 9.93 -5.74
CA LEU A 152 13.34 8.68 -5.76
C LEU A 152 13.90 7.68 -6.77
N GLY A 153 14.29 8.14 -7.97
CA GLY A 153 14.96 7.31 -8.97
C GLY A 153 16.31 6.78 -8.51
N LEU A 154 17.10 7.60 -7.80
CA LEU A 154 18.35 7.16 -7.19
C LEU A 154 18.11 6.09 -6.11
N ASP A 155 17.15 6.30 -5.23
CA ASP A 155 16.80 5.34 -4.18
C ASP A 155 16.33 4.01 -4.81
N ALA A 156 15.49 4.06 -5.86
CA ALA A 156 15.05 2.88 -6.60
C ALA A 156 16.24 2.12 -7.22
N LYS A 157 17.14 2.84 -7.88
CA LYS A 157 18.35 2.26 -8.48
C LYS A 157 19.23 1.55 -7.46
N LEU A 158 19.43 2.15 -6.29
CA LEU A 158 20.24 1.56 -5.20
C LEU A 158 19.61 0.27 -4.65
N GLN A 159 18.29 0.14 -4.70
CA GLN A 159 17.55 -1.07 -4.31
C GLN A 159 17.41 -2.09 -5.47
N GLY A 160 17.88 -1.75 -6.67
CA GLY A 160 17.73 -2.59 -7.86
C GLY A 160 16.27 -2.68 -8.36
N ALA A 161 15.46 -1.65 -8.06
CA ALA A 161 14.08 -1.52 -8.52
C ALA A 161 14.01 -0.62 -9.75
N SER A 162 13.16 -0.98 -10.72
CA SER A 162 12.81 -0.13 -11.87
C SER A 162 11.46 0.57 -11.70
N THR A 163 10.68 0.16 -10.70
CA THR A 163 9.39 0.77 -10.36
C THR A 163 9.43 1.30 -8.94
N ALA A 164 8.97 2.54 -8.76
CA ALA A 164 8.82 3.15 -7.45
C ALA A 164 7.38 3.67 -7.26
N LEU A 165 6.77 3.28 -6.15
CA LEU A 165 5.45 3.72 -5.73
C LEU A 165 5.58 4.80 -4.67
N HIS A 166 4.79 5.86 -4.79
CA HIS A 166 4.77 6.95 -3.81
C HIS A 166 3.36 7.54 -3.63
N GLY A 167 3.15 8.32 -2.58
CA GLY A 167 1.97 9.12 -2.28
C GLY A 167 2.35 10.59 -2.16
N HIS A 168 1.97 11.22 -1.05
CA HIS A 168 2.33 12.56 -0.58
C HIS A 168 1.75 13.72 -1.39
N THR A 169 1.87 13.72 -2.70
CA THR A 169 1.35 14.80 -3.55
C THR A 169 -0.17 14.80 -3.63
N HIS A 170 -0.83 13.67 -3.33
CA HIS A 170 -2.27 13.42 -3.50
C HIS A 170 -2.75 13.54 -4.97
N ILE A 171 -1.82 13.48 -5.93
CA ILE A 171 -2.11 13.59 -7.37
C ILE A 171 -1.78 12.24 -8.01
N PRO A 172 -2.76 11.56 -8.62
CA PRO A 172 -2.50 10.30 -9.29
C PRO A 172 -1.61 10.51 -10.52
N VAL A 173 -0.60 9.66 -10.66
CA VAL A 173 0.34 9.71 -11.78
C VAL A 173 0.90 8.33 -12.08
N CYS A 174 1.13 8.06 -13.37
CA CYS A 174 1.97 6.98 -13.86
C CYS A 174 2.94 7.57 -14.88
N GLU A 175 4.20 7.74 -14.50
CA GLU A 175 5.18 8.43 -15.33
C GLU A 175 6.43 7.58 -15.52
N GLN A 176 6.84 7.39 -16.78
CA GLN A 176 8.10 6.75 -17.11
C GLN A 176 9.16 7.81 -17.38
N ARG A 177 10.30 7.69 -16.69
CA ARG A 177 11.51 8.52 -16.92
C ARG A 177 12.72 7.61 -17.08
N GLY A 178 13.20 7.48 -18.31
CA GLY A 178 14.27 6.53 -18.64
C GLY A 178 13.85 5.10 -18.30
N ASP A 179 14.64 4.42 -17.49
CA ASP A 179 14.40 3.03 -17.09
C ASP A 179 13.49 2.91 -15.84
N PHE A 180 12.96 4.03 -15.35
CA PHE A 180 12.15 4.04 -14.11
C PHE A 180 10.71 4.40 -14.39
N THR A 181 9.80 3.68 -13.72
CA THR A 181 8.38 4.00 -13.67
C THR A 181 8.01 4.47 -12.26
N PHE A 182 7.39 5.66 -12.17
CA PHE A 182 6.91 6.26 -10.94
C PHE A 182 5.38 6.23 -10.93
N ILE A 183 4.80 5.67 -9.86
CA ILE A 183 3.35 5.52 -9.74
C ILE A 183 2.89 6.09 -8.40
N ASN A 184 1.93 7.01 -8.47
CA ASN A 184 1.20 7.51 -7.31
C ASN A 184 -0.29 7.21 -7.51
N PRO A 185 -0.97 6.49 -6.61
CA PRO A 185 -2.38 6.14 -6.76
C PRO A 185 -3.32 7.34 -6.54
N GLY A 186 -2.79 8.50 -6.12
CA GLY A 186 -3.55 9.63 -5.63
C GLY A 186 -3.92 9.49 -4.14
N SER A 187 -4.91 10.23 -3.71
CA SER A 187 -5.46 10.17 -2.35
C SER A 187 -6.89 9.66 -2.36
N THR A 188 -7.24 8.79 -1.43
CA THR A 188 -8.61 8.28 -1.30
C THR A 188 -9.57 9.28 -0.65
N SER A 189 -9.05 10.34 0.00
CA SER A 189 -9.86 11.25 0.81
C SER A 189 -9.58 12.73 0.60
N ARG A 190 -8.35 13.09 0.20
CA ARG A 190 -7.89 14.48 0.08
C ARG A 190 -7.19 14.74 -1.26
N PRO A 191 -7.85 14.49 -2.41
CA PRO A 191 -7.23 14.68 -3.71
C PRO A 191 -6.79 16.14 -3.93
N ARG A 192 -5.75 16.33 -4.72
CA ARG A 192 -5.20 17.65 -5.09
C ARG A 192 -5.09 17.78 -6.61
N GLY A 193 -4.76 19.00 -7.08
CA GLY A 193 -4.53 19.27 -8.50
C GLY A 193 -5.78 19.08 -9.37
N GLY A 194 -6.99 19.14 -8.81
CA GLY A 194 -8.23 18.88 -9.56
C GLY A 194 -8.49 17.39 -9.86
N SER A 195 -7.64 16.48 -9.36
CA SER A 195 -7.84 15.04 -9.53
C SER A 195 -8.99 14.52 -8.66
N PRO A 196 -9.62 13.40 -9.03
CA PRO A 196 -10.61 12.74 -8.18
C PRO A 196 -9.95 12.03 -6.99
N ALA A 197 -10.73 11.74 -5.95
CA ALA A 197 -10.35 10.74 -4.95
C ALA A 197 -10.11 9.40 -5.65
N SER A 198 -8.97 8.75 -5.40
CA SER A 198 -8.52 7.62 -6.21
C SER A 198 -7.60 6.65 -5.48
N PHE A 199 -7.46 5.49 -6.08
CA PHE A 199 -6.49 4.44 -5.79
C PHE A 199 -6.10 3.74 -7.09
N ALA A 200 -5.15 2.80 -7.05
CA ALA A 200 -4.74 2.03 -8.22
C ALA A 200 -4.73 0.52 -7.93
N ILE A 201 -4.95 -0.28 -8.97
CA ILE A 201 -4.67 -1.71 -8.97
C ILE A 201 -3.56 -1.94 -9.99
N LEU A 202 -2.41 -2.42 -9.49
CA LEU A 202 -1.29 -2.78 -10.37
C LEU A 202 -1.42 -4.24 -10.75
N THR A 203 -1.20 -4.53 -12.02
CA THR A 203 -1.03 -5.88 -12.54
C THR A 203 0.45 -6.08 -12.88
N VAL A 204 1.09 -7.01 -12.20
CA VAL A 204 2.52 -7.33 -12.37
C VAL A 204 2.61 -8.64 -13.12
N GLU A 205 3.20 -8.60 -14.32
CA GLU A 205 3.48 -9.74 -15.18
C GLU A 205 4.97 -9.81 -15.54
N ASP A 206 5.42 -10.89 -16.16
CA ASP A 206 6.85 -11.17 -16.39
C ASP A 206 7.61 -10.01 -17.04
N SER A 207 6.97 -9.23 -17.91
CA SER A 207 7.62 -8.20 -18.73
C SER A 207 7.18 -6.76 -18.40
N PHE A 208 6.13 -6.57 -17.60
CA PHE A 208 5.59 -5.22 -17.35
C PHE A 208 4.81 -5.14 -16.03
N ILE A 209 4.64 -3.90 -15.58
CA ILE A 209 3.71 -3.52 -14.52
C ILE A 209 2.73 -2.52 -15.14
N ASP A 210 1.45 -2.89 -15.18
CA ASP A 210 0.36 -2.02 -15.61
C ASP A 210 -0.39 -1.45 -14.39
N ALA A 211 -0.90 -0.22 -14.52
CA ALA A 211 -1.59 0.49 -13.44
C ALA A 211 -2.98 0.95 -13.90
N ALA A 212 -4.01 0.29 -13.40
CA ALA A 212 -5.39 0.74 -13.55
C ALA A 212 -5.76 1.69 -12.40
N PHE A 213 -6.08 2.95 -12.72
CA PHE A 213 -6.52 3.95 -11.75
C PHE A 213 -8.03 3.95 -11.62
N LEU A 214 -8.52 3.96 -10.37
CA LEU A 214 -9.94 3.94 -10.06
C LEU A 214 -10.31 5.20 -9.26
N ARG A 215 -11.30 5.92 -9.77
CA ARG A 215 -11.97 7.03 -9.08
C ARG A 215 -12.94 6.48 -8.05
N ILE A 216 -13.01 7.12 -6.90
CA ILE A 216 -14.03 6.93 -5.88
C ILE A 216 -15.09 8.01 -6.09
N ASN A 217 -16.28 7.63 -6.58
CA ASN A 217 -17.30 8.61 -6.98
C ASN A 217 -17.95 9.32 -5.79
N ASP A 218 -18.04 8.66 -4.63
CA ASP A 218 -18.47 9.29 -3.37
C ASP A 218 -17.57 8.82 -2.23
N PRO A 219 -16.42 9.51 -2.00
CA PRO A 219 -15.43 9.06 -1.02
C PRO A 219 -15.93 9.11 0.42
N PHE A 220 -16.96 9.92 0.72
CA PHE A 220 -17.50 10.10 2.07
C PHE A 220 -18.90 9.50 2.28
N GLY A 221 -19.56 9.06 1.20
CA GLY A 221 -20.89 8.46 1.24
C GLY A 221 -20.91 7.06 1.87
N GLU A 222 -22.09 6.57 2.14
CA GLU A 222 -22.28 5.21 2.67
C GLU A 222 -21.99 4.15 1.62
N GLU A 223 -22.37 4.41 0.36
CA GLU A 223 -22.09 3.56 -0.80
C GLU A 223 -21.16 4.28 -1.76
N SER A 224 -20.01 3.68 -2.06
CA SER A 224 -19.09 4.19 -3.07
C SER A 224 -19.17 3.33 -4.32
N SER A 225 -19.28 3.99 -5.47
CA SER A 225 -19.02 3.35 -6.76
C SER A 225 -17.63 3.72 -7.26
N PHE A 226 -17.09 2.86 -8.10
CA PHE A 226 -15.72 3.01 -8.62
C PHE A 226 -15.74 3.01 -10.13
N SER A 227 -14.95 3.84 -10.77
CA SER A 227 -14.82 3.88 -12.22
C SER A 227 -13.37 4.08 -12.63
N ILE A 228 -12.95 3.43 -13.70
CA ILE A 228 -11.60 3.59 -14.26
C ILE A 228 -11.46 4.99 -14.84
N PHE A 229 -10.29 5.60 -14.66
CA PHE A 229 -9.92 6.86 -15.30
C PHE A 229 -8.42 6.87 -15.62
N ASN A 230 -8.01 7.73 -16.54
CA ASN A 230 -6.60 7.94 -16.84
C ASN A 230 -6.07 9.07 -15.95
N PRO A 231 -4.98 8.85 -15.20
CA PRO A 231 -4.30 9.93 -14.48
C PRO A 231 -3.63 10.88 -15.47
N TYR A 232 -3.34 12.09 -15.03
CA TYR A 232 -2.64 13.12 -15.85
C TYR A 232 -1.16 12.80 -15.99
#